data_c6e10627809b3a2949806037c65897a4
#
_entry.id   c6e10627809b3a2949806037c65897a4
#
_cell.length_a   1.000
_cell.length_b   1.000
_cell.length_c   1.000
_cell.angle_alpha   90.00
_cell.angle_beta   90.00
_cell.angle_gamma   90.00
#
_symmetry.space_group_name_H-M   'P 1'
#
loop_
_entity.id
_entity.type
_entity.pdbx_description
1 polymer ?
#
loop_
_entity_poly.entity_id
_entity_poly.type
_entity_poly.pdbx_seq_one_letter_code
_entity_poly.pdbx_strand_id
1 'polypeptide(L)'
;DVRGTLTVPTDFPSTVTPPANSEEARLRYWDEWNGFLEPRPHRVDVAREIAVVLTGSGAASLGEQPSLRMHNGSLFPSTLVIRVGVASDVRNDDACSYEIFAEGNEELGPVQTAPGNARPINVSAAGHWPLRDRNYAHVQGHLHALTDLVARAFVEPSGGYVFRGVEPGAYNLHVYQGANEIAPAQAVSVGDNRELTIAPIALQR
;
A
#
# COMPACT_ATOMS: atom_id res chain seq x y z
N ASP A 1 7.51 -18.42 10.09
CA ASP A 1 7.10 -17.69 8.88
C ASP A 1 5.69 -18.11 8.44
N VAL A 2 4.86 -17.15 8.14
CA VAL A 2 3.52 -17.38 7.54
C VAL A 2 3.59 -16.95 6.09
N ARG A 3 3.25 -17.85 5.17
CA ARG A 3 3.36 -17.63 3.72
C ARG A 3 2.01 -17.84 3.03
N GLY A 4 1.78 -17.14 1.95
CA GLY A 4 0.61 -17.33 1.11
C GLY A 4 0.78 -16.73 -0.27
N THR A 5 -0.28 -16.83 -1.07
CA THR A 5 -0.32 -16.30 -2.43
C THR A 5 -1.66 -15.64 -2.68
N LEU A 6 -1.63 -14.47 -3.30
CA LEU A 6 -2.82 -13.81 -3.84
C LEU A 6 -3.04 -14.29 -5.27
N THR A 7 -4.26 -14.70 -5.58
CA THR A 7 -4.67 -14.94 -6.97
C THR A 7 -5.33 -13.68 -7.49
N VAL A 8 -4.59 -12.95 -8.32
CA VAL A 8 -5.01 -11.66 -8.88
C VAL A 8 -5.54 -11.88 -10.29
N PRO A 9 -6.82 -11.55 -10.58
CA PRO A 9 -7.34 -11.61 -11.95
C PRO A 9 -6.53 -10.73 -12.91
N THR A 10 -6.38 -11.16 -14.16
CA THR A 10 -5.57 -10.44 -15.16
C THR A 10 -6.08 -9.04 -15.48
N ASP A 11 -7.34 -8.78 -15.23
CA ASP A 11 -8.05 -7.51 -15.44
C ASP A 11 -8.38 -6.80 -14.12
N PHE A 12 -7.70 -7.17 -13.01
CA PHE A 12 -7.91 -6.53 -11.71
C PHE A 12 -7.48 -5.05 -11.78
N PRO A 13 -8.37 -4.12 -11.42
CA PRO A 13 -8.13 -2.71 -11.66
C PRO A 13 -7.08 -2.12 -10.71
N SER A 14 -6.28 -1.18 -11.22
CA SER A 14 -5.47 -0.28 -10.39
C SER A 14 -6.38 0.74 -9.70
N THR A 15 -6.07 1.08 -8.46
CA THR A 15 -6.69 2.20 -7.74
C THR A 15 -5.94 3.51 -7.93
N VAL A 16 -4.76 3.45 -8.52
CA VAL A 16 -3.97 4.63 -8.87
C VAL A 16 -4.43 5.09 -10.25
N THR A 17 -5.29 6.10 -10.27
CA THR A 17 -5.75 6.71 -11.52
C THR A 17 -4.84 7.88 -11.84
N PRO A 18 -4.12 7.88 -12.97
CA PRO A 18 -3.37 9.04 -13.39
C PRO A 18 -4.33 10.22 -13.63
N PRO A 19 -3.96 11.44 -13.23
CA PRO A 19 -4.81 12.61 -13.47
C PRO A 19 -4.95 12.89 -14.97
N ALA A 20 -6.11 13.42 -15.36
CA ALA A 20 -6.45 13.72 -16.75
C ALA A 20 -5.48 14.65 -17.51
N ASN A 21 -4.59 15.34 -16.78
CA ASN A 21 -3.58 16.27 -17.33
C ASN A 21 -2.14 15.74 -17.26
N SER A 22 -1.95 14.46 -16.94
CA SER A 22 -0.62 13.84 -16.84
C SER A 22 -0.09 13.41 -18.21
N GLU A 23 1.06 12.77 -18.19
CA GLU A 23 1.67 12.11 -19.36
C GLU A 23 0.69 11.15 -20.08
N GLU A 24 -0.34 10.66 -19.38
CA GLU A 24 -1.43 9.87 -19.93
C GLU A 24 -2.34 10.67 -20.89
N ALA A 25 -2.50 11.99 -20.68
CA ALA A 25 -3.13 12.85 -21.69
C ALA A 25 -2.28 12.93 -22.95
N ARG A 26 -0.94 12.79 -22.82
CA ARG A 26 0.00 12.69 -23.97
C ARG A 26 -0.07 11.31 -24.61
N LEU A 27 -0.23 10.25 -23.83
CA LEU A 27 -0.43 8.89 -24.34
C LEU A 27 -1.80 8.75 -24.98
N ARG A 28 -2.86 9.35 -24.41
CA ARG A 28 -4.18 9.48 -25.05
C ARG A 28 -4.11 10.19 -26.40
N TYR A 29 -3.30 11.22 -26.52
CA TYR A 29 -3.09 11.89 -27.80
C TYR A 29 -2.59 10.94 -28.86
N TRP A 30 -1.68 10.02 -28.52
CA TRP A 30 -1.19 8.99 -29.43
C TRP A 30 -2.19 7.86 -29.65
N ASP A 31 -2.95 7.49 -28.64
CA ASP A 31 -4.00 6.46 -28.71
C ASP A 31 -5.18 6.96 -29.54
N GLU A 32 -5.61 8.20 -29.35
CA GLU A 32 -6.66 8.84 -30.14
C GLU A 32 -6.20 9.10 -31.59
N TRP A 33 -4.93 9.41 -31.78
CA TRP A 33 -4.36 9.66 -33.11
C TRP A 33 -4.16 8.37 -33.92
N ASN A 34 -3.83 7.29 -33.26
CA ASN A 34 -3.65 5.99 -33.91
C ASN A 34 -4.98 5.27 -34.20
N GLY A 35 -6.10 5.63 -33.56
CA GLY A 35 -7.44 5.11 -33.84
C GLY A 35 -7.63 3.57 -33.78
N PHE A 36 -6.57 2.83 -33.49
CA PHE A 36 -6.48 1.37 -33.55
C PHE A 36 -6.16 0.71 -32.20
N LEU A 37 -5.80 1.50 -31.18
CA LEU A 37 -5.45 0.97 -29.87
C LEU A 37 -6.56 1.31 -28.88
N GLU A 38 -7.30 0.31 -28.46
CA GLU A 38 -8.16 0.44 -27.29
C GLU A 38 -7.29 0.77 -26.07
N PRO A 39 -7.62 1.82 -25.28
CA PRO A 39 -6.92 2.11 -24.04
C PRO A 39 -6.91 0.86 -23.17
N ARG A 40 -5.75 0.31 -22.90
CA ARG A 40 -5.65 -0.81 -21.97
C ARG A 40 -5.95 -0.30 -20.58
N PRO A 41 -6.89 -0.92 -19.85
CA PRO A 41 -7.10 -0.57 -18.44
C PRO A 41 -5.78 -0.76 -17.69
N HIS A 42 -5.44 0.20 -16.84
CA HIS A 42 -4.29 0.07 -15.96
C HIS A 42 -4.47 -1.17 -15.09
N ARG A 43 -3.54 -2.08 -15.19
CA ARG A 43 -3.50 -3.25 -14.34
C ARG A 43 -2.92 -2.88 -12.99
N VAL A 44 -3.41 -3.52 -11.95
CA VAL A 44 -2.85 -3.37 -10.61
C VAL A 44 -1.36 -3.73 -10.60
N ASP A 45 -0.57 -2.85 -9.98
CA ASP A 45 0.78 -3.19 -9.55
C ASP A 45 0.69 -3.81 -8.15
N VAL A 46 0.70 -5.14 -8.11
CA VAL A 46 0.45 -5.93 -6.90
C VAL A 46 1.40 -5.55 -5.77
N ALA A 47 2.68 -5.42 -6.07
CA ALA A 47 3.72 -5.09 -5.08
C ALA A 47 3.57 -3.66 -4.53
N ARG A 48 3.00 -2.77 -5.31
CA ARG A 48 2.84 -1.36 -4.96
C ARG A 48 1.48 -1.06 -4.32
N GLU A 49 0.41 -1.65 -4.85
CA GLU A 49 -0.95 -1.24 -4.53
C GLU A 49 -1.63 -2.12 -3.47
N ILE A 50 -1.15 -3.36 -3.28
CA ILE A 50 -1.78 -4.31 -2.37
C ILE A 50 -0.95 -4.45 -1.09
N ALA A 51 -1.63 -4.30 0.04
CA ALA A 51 -1.07 -4.54 1.36
C ALA A 51 -1.72 -5.77 2.00
N VAL A 52 -0.90 -6.71 2.47
CA VAL A 52 -1.36 -7.89 3.22
C VAL A 52 -0.86 -7.78 4.65
N VAL A 53 -1.77 -7.85 5.61
CA VAL A 53 -1.47 -7.61 7.02
C VAL A 53 -2.11 -8.64 7.93
N LEU A 54 -1.51 -8.84 9.11
CA LEU A 54 -2.09 -9.59 10.22
C LEU A 54 -2.47 -8.63 11.34
N THR A 55 -3.67 -8.79 11.87
CA THR A 55 -4.17 -8.10 13.05
C THR A 55 -4.45 -9.08 14.18
N GLY A 56 -4.37 -8.61 15.41
CA GLY A 56 -4.65 -9.44 16.59
C GLY A 56 -4.07 -8.85 17.87
N SER A 57 -4.17 -9.60 18.96
CA SER A 57 -3.68 -9.21 20.28
C SER A 57 -2.22 -9.59 20.56
N GLY A 58 -1.54 -10.24 19.61
CA GLY A 58 -0.16 -10.68 19.77
C GLY A 58 0.85 -9.52 19.79
N ALA A 59 2.09 -9.84 20.21
CA ALA A 59 3.19 -8.89 20.10
C ALA A 59 3.41 -8.49 18.65
N ALA A 60 3.63 -7.19 18.42
CA ALA A 60 3.87 -6.70 17.08
C ALA A 60 5.19 -7.19 16.53
N SER A 61 5.14 -7.90 15.41
CA SER A 61 6.30 -8.32 14.61
C SER A 61 6.33 -7.49 13.31
N LEU A 62 6.45 -6.17 13.48
CA LEU A 62 6.35 -5.24 12.34
C LEU A 62 7.62 -5.20 11.50
N GLY A 63 8.71 -5.76 12.02
CA GLY A 63 10.00 -5.66 11.36
C GLY A 63 10.43 -4.20 11.19
N GLU A 64 11.06 -3.90 10.06
CA GLU A 64 11.34 -2.53 9.67
C GLU A 64 10.04 -1.81 9.31
N GLN A 65 9.86 -0.60 9.88
CA GLN A 65 8.67 0.20 9.57
C GLN A 65 8.65 0.54 8.07
N PRO A 66 7.48 0.49 7.42
CA PRO A 66 7.41 0.85 6.02
C PRO A 66 7.69 2.33 5.87
N SER A 67 8.60 2.63 5.00
CA SER A 67 8.79 3.97 4.49
C SER A 67 7.84 4.20 3.32
N LEU A 68 7.09 5.29 3.36
CA LEU A 68 6.35 5.77 2.20
C LEU A 68 7.35 6.48 1.29
N ARG A 69 7.66 5.90 0.15
CA ARG A 69 8.71 6.42 -0.74
C ARG A 69 8.09 7.11 -1.94
N MET A 70 8.61 8.29 -2.26
CA MET A 70 8.42 8.91 -3.56
C MET A 70 9.49 8.40 -4.51
N HIS A 71 9.08 7.72 -5.55
CA HIS A 71 9.98 7.18 -6.56
C HIS A 71 9.34 7.25 -7.95
N ASN A 72 10.04 7.86 -8.90
CA ASN A 72 9.54 8.09 -10.27
C ASN A 72 8.17 8.79 -10.31
N GLY A 73 7.99 9.83 -9.48
CA GLY A 73 6.75 10.60 -9.42
C GLY A 73 5.56 9.86 -8.78
N SER A 74 5.80 8.78 -8.08
CA SER A 74 4.75 7.92 -7.54
C SER A 74 5.04 7.49 -6.11
N LEU A 75 3.97 7.25 -5.33
CA LEU A 75 4.07 6.67 -3.99
C LEU A 75 4.31 5.15 -4.06
N PHE A 76 5.24 4.67 -3.24
CA PHE A 76 5.50 3.26 -3.03
C PHE A 76 5.69 2.96 -1.52
N PRO A 77 4.87 2.11 -0.92
CA PRO A 77 3.63 1.54 -1.45
C PRO A 77 2.56 2.62 -1.64
N SER A 78 1.61 2.44 -2.55
CA SER A 78 0.46 3.33 -2.68
C SER A 78 -0.67 3.00 -1.69
N THR A 79 -0.68 1.80 -1.12
CA THR A 79 -1.51 1.41 0.02
C THR A 79 -0.60 1.13 1.22
N LEU A 80 -0.47 2.10 2.10
CA LEU A 80 0.36 2.01 3.30
C LEU A 80 -0.50 1.60 4.50
N VAL A 81 -0.07 0.57 5.23
CA VAL A 81 -0.69 0.17 6.51
C VAL A 81 0.34 0.31 7.62
N ILE A 82 0.02 1.08 8.66
CA ILE A 82 0.88 1.33 9.82
C ILE A 82 0.16 0.98 11.13
N ARG A 83 0.92 0.78 12.18
CA ARG A 83 0.37 0.67 13.53
C ARG A 83 0.24 2.06 14.15
N VAL A 84 -0.90 2.33 14.78
CA VAL A 84 -1.14 3.56 15.56
C VAL A 84 -0.04 3.77 16.59
N GLY A 85 0.48 4.97 16.67
CA GLY A 85 1.52 5.38 17.62
C GLY A 85 2.92 4.89 17.29
N VAL A 86 3.11 4.19 16.16
CA VAL A 86 4.43 3.74 15.72
C VAL A 86 4.90 4.64 14.58
N ALA A 87 6.08 5.24 14.76
CA ALA A 87 6.66 6.14 13.75
C ALA A 87 6.98 5.40 12.43
N SER A 88 6.67 6.05 11.32
CA SER A 88 7.08 5.70 9.97
C SER A 88 7.74 6.92 9.34
N ASP A 89 8.09 6.87 8.08
CA ASP A 89 8.64 8.02 7.36
C ASP A 89 8.08 8.18 5.95
N VAL A 90 8.15 9.42 5.46
CA VAL A 90 8.00 9.75 4.04
C VAL A 90 9.39 10.06 3.50
N ARG A 91 9.86 9.28 2.55
CA ARG A 91 11.16 9.42 1.92
C ARG A 91 11.01 9.88 0.47
N ASN A 92 11.81 10.84 0.09
CA ASN A 92 11.85 11.34 -1.27
C ASN A 92 13.12 10.86 -1.98
N ASP A 93 12.97 9.91 -2.90
CA ASP A 93 14.07 9.37 -3.72
C ASP A 93 14.15 10.04 -5.10
N ASP A 94 13.28 11.01 -5.40
CA ASP A 94 13.25 11.75 -6.66
C ASP A 94 14.04 13.06 -6.61
N ALA A 95 14.24 13.69 -7.75
CA ALA A 95 14.99 14.92 -7.89
C ALA A 95 14.16 16.21 -7.61
N CYS A 96 12.85 16.11 -7.42
CA CYS A 96 11.97 17.22 -7.10
C CYS A 96 11.46 17.13 -5.66
N SER A 97 11.01 18.25 -5.07
CA SER A 97 10.43 18.27 -3.74
C SER A 97 8.96 17.90 -3.76
N TYR A 98 8.48 17.21 -2.72
CA TYR A 98 7.08 16.83 -2.53
C TYR A 98 6.54 17.34 -1.22
N GLU A 99 5.22 17.57 -1.17
CA GLU A 99 4.46 17.95 0.03
C GLU A 99 3.32 16.95 0.26
N ILE A 100 3.69 15.71 0.60
CA ILE A 100 2.73 14.64 0.84
C ILE A 100 1.94 14.92 2.12
N PHE A 101 0.62 14.74 2.06
CA PHE A 101 -0.27 14.86 3.21
C PHE A 101 -1.38 13.81 3.18
N ALA A 102 -1.98 13.57 4.33
CA ALA A 102 -3.18 12.73 4.46
C ALA A 102 -4.42 13.64 4.53
N GLU A 103 -5.31 13.48 3.58
CA GLU A 103 -6.52 14.30 3.49
C GLU A 103 -7.43 14.05 4.69
N GLY A 104 -7.71 15.11 5.45
CA GLY A 104 -8.52 15.01 6.69
C GLY A 104 -7.74 14.57 7.93
N ASN A 105 -6.40 14.48 7.87
CA ASN A 105 -5.55 14.21 9.03
C ASN A 105 -4.52 15.34 9.23
N GLU A 106 -4.68 16.10 10.31
CA GLU A 106 -3.80 17.24 10.62
C GLU A 106 -2.39 16.80 11.07
N GLU A 107 -2.22 15.60 11.63
CA GLU A 107 -0.92 15.07 12.06
C GLU A 107 0.00 14.80 10.86
N LEU A 108 -0.58 14.50 9.71
CA LEU A 108 0.13 14.32 8.44
C LEU A 108 -0.23 15.46 7.47
N GLY A 109 0.07 16.68 7.86
CA GLY A 109 -0.11 17.87 7.02
C GLY A 109 0.92 17.98 5.89
N PRO A 110 0.68 18.89 4.92
CA PRO A 110 1.60 19.11 3.80
C PRO A 110 2.89 19.80 4.28
N VAL A 111 3.96 19.03 4.35
CA VAL A 111 5.31 19.49 4.70
C VAL A 111 6.27 19.09 3.59
N GLN A 112 7.08 20.04 3.15
CA GLN A 112 8.04 19.80 2.08
C GLN A 112 9.09 18.76 2.47
N THR A 113 9.24 17.77 1.61
CA THR A 113 10.31 16.77 1.66
C THR A 113 11.21 16.95 0.45
N ALA A 114 12.40 17.49 0.65
CA ALA A 114 13.36 17.76 -0.40
C ALA A 114 13.97 16.45 -0.97
N PRO A 115 14.58 16.48 -2.15
CA PRO A 115 15.28 15.36 -2.76
C PRO A 115 16.27 14.69 -1.80
N GLY A 116 16.24 13.37 -1.71
CA GLY A 116 17.12 12.57 -0.87
C GLY A 116 16.81 12.62 0.63
N ASN A 117 15.82 13.39 1.07
CA ASN A 117 15.45 13.53 2.47
C ASN A 117 14.30 12.60 2.86
N ALA A 118 14.18 12.38 4.16
CA ALA A 118 13.04 11.71 4.78
C ALA A 118 12.48 12.59 5.90
N ARG A 119 11.16 12.48 6.14
CA ARG A 119 10.53 13.09 7.31
C ARG A 119 9.68 12.04 8.05
N PRO A 120 9.67 12.09 9.40
CA PRO A 120 8.86 11.18 10.17
C PRO A 120 7.37 11.48 9.97
N ILE A 121 6.57 10.43 10.03
CA ILE A 121 5.13 10.49 10.16
C ILE A 121 4.71 9.65 11.36
N ASN A 122 3.76 10.17 12.12
CA ASN A 122 3.15 9.47 13.24
C ASN A 122 1.65 9.74 13.20
N VAL A 123 0.85 8.73 13.46
CA VAL A 123 -0.61 8.83 13.49
C VAL A 123 -1.08 8.28 14.83
N SER A 124 -1.74 9.13 15.62
CA SER A 124 -2.17 8.80 16.98
C SER A 124 -3.54 8.12 17.05
N ALA A 125 -4.33 8.18 15.98
CA ALA A 125 -5.67 7.61 15.91
C ALA A 125 -5.78 6.55 14.80
N ALA A 126 -6.62 5.53 15.01
CA ALA A 126 -6.96 4.57 13.98
C ALA A 126 -7.87 5.23 12.92
N GLY A 127 -7.65 4.86 11.67
CA GLY A 127 -8.44 5.40 10.57
C GLY A 127 -7.86 5.08 9.20
N HIS A 128 -8.51 5.64 8.20
CA HIS A 128 -8.07 5.58 6.80
C HIS A 128 -8.13 6.98 6.19
N TRP A 129 -7.06 7.36 5.47
CA TRP A 129 -6.97 8.65 4.81
C TRP A 129 -6.37 8.52 3.41
N PRO A 130 -6.93 9.22 2.41
CA PRO A 130 -6.27 9.40 1.12
C PRO A 130 -4.96 10.17 1.30
N LEU A 131 -3.91 9.70 0.65
CA LEU A 131 -2.63 10.41 0.55
C LEU A 131 -2.60 11.21 -0.74
N ARG A 132 -2.17 12.45 -0.66
CA ARG A 132 -2.06 13.41 -1.76
C ARG A 132 -0.74 14.15 -1.69
N ASP A 133 -0.34 14.73 -2.80
CA ASP A 133 0.67 15.77 -2.83
C ASP A 133 0.03 17.13 -3.17
N ARG A 134 0.50 18.20 -2.52
CA ARG A 134 -0.07 19.53 -2.69
C ARG A 134 0.16 20.10 -4.08
N ASN A 135 1.27 19.76 -4.71
CA ASN A 135 1.74 20.33 -5.97
C ASN A 135 1.51 19.40 -7.16
N TYR A 136 1.42 18.08 -6.92
CA TYR A 136 1.36 17.06 -7.97
C TYR A 136 0.11 16.19 -7.82
N ALA A 137 -0.95 16.54 -8.54
CA ALA A 137 -2.26 15.85 -8.44
C ALA A 137 -2.23 14.35 -8.79
N HIS A 138 -1.23 13.90 -9.56
CA HIS A 138 -1.05 12.49 -9.91
C HIS A 138 -0.46 11.65 -8.77
N VAL A 139 0.11 12.28 -7.75
CA VAL A 139 0.61 11.58 -6.58
C VAL A 139 -0.56 11.22 -5.66
N GLN A 140 -0.89 9.94 -5.65
CA GLN A 140 -2.05 9.41 -4.94
C GLN A 140 -1.67 8.13 -4.20
N GLY A 141 -2.28 7.94 -3.03
CA GLY A 141 -2.15 6.74 -2.23
C GLY A 141 -3.17 6.72 -1.09
N HIS A 142 -3.03 5.74 -0.22
CA HIS A 142 -3.91 5.56 0.94
C HIS A 142 -3.10 5.13 2.16
N LEU A 143 -3.46 5.67 3.30
CA LEU A 143 -2.90 5.34 4.60
C LEU A 143 -3.98 4.70 5.47
N HIS A 144 -3.72 3.50 5.95
CA HIS A 144 -4.50 2.85 6.99
C HIS A 144 -3.68 2.81 8.28
N ALA A 145 -4.24 3.29 9.37
CA ALA A 145 -3.65 3.18 10.70
C ALA A 145 -4.50 2.24 11.56
N LEU A 146 -3.92 1.13 12.01
CA LEU A 146 -4.59 0.09 12.79
C LEU A 146 -3.99 0.01 14.19
N THR A 147 -4.84 -0.16 15.22
CA THR A 147 -4.39 -0.31 16.61
C THR A 147 -3.82 -1.69 16.90
N ASP A 148 -4.34 -2.69 16.22
CA ASP A 148 -4.08 -4.12 16.41
C ASP A 148 -3.23 -4.75 15.30
N LEU A 149 -2.54 -3.94 14.49
CA LEU A 149 -1.60 -4.41 13.49
C LEU A 149 -0.45 -5.19 14.15
N VAL A 150 -0.31 -6.45 13.80
CA VAL A 150 0.74 -7.34 14.32
C VAL A 150 1.88 -7.50 13.33
N ALA A 151 1.56 -7.75 12.08
CA ALA A 151 2.58 -7.95 11.05
C ALA A 151 2.08 -7.44 9.69
N ARG A 152 3.03 -7.09 8.84
CA ARG A 152 2.81 -6.74 7.45
C ARG A 152 3.71 -7.58 6.57
N ALA A 153 3.16 -8.11 5.48
CA ALA A 153 3.92 -8.82 4.48
C ALA A 153 4.42 -7.87 3.38
N PHE A 154 5.59 -8.20 2.85
CA PHE A 154 5.97 -7.74 1.53
C PHE A 154 5.27 -8.62 0.49
N VAL A 155 4.58 -8.01 -0.46
CA VAL A 155 3.88 -8.71 -1.53
C VAL A 155 4.72 -8.64 -2.79
N GLU A 156 5.04 -9.79 -3.36
CA GLU A 156 5.79 -9.90 -4.60
C GLU A 156 4.88 -9.59 -5.81
N PRO A 157 5.45 -9.18 -6.96
CA PRO A 157 4.67 -8.98 -8.19
C PRO A 157 3.88 -10.21 -8.64
N SER A 158 4.35 -11.41 -8.27
CA SER A 158 3.67 -12.69 -8.50
C SER A 158 2.44 -12.93 -7.62
N GLY A 159 2.22 -12.09 -6.59
CA GLY A 159 1.20 -12.26 -5.56
C GLY A 159 1.67 -13.07 -4.35
N GLY A 160 2.89 -13.60 -4.35
CA GLY A 160 3.47 -14.26 -3.18
C GLY A 160 3.67 -13.28 -2.02
N TYR A 161 3.44 -13.71 -0.77
CA TYR A 161 3.70 -12.90 0.41
C TYR A 161 4.21 -13.73 1.58
N VAL A 162 4.99 -13.08 2.46
CA VAL A 162 5.58 -13.72 3.66
C VAL A 162 5.52 -12.76 4.84
N PHE A 163 4.99 -13.25 5.96
CA PHE A 163 5.16 -12.64 7.28
C PHE A 163 6.29 -13.35 8.01
N ARG A 164 7.26 -12.59 8.50
CA ARG A 164 8.42 -13.14 9.21
C ARG A 164 8.30 -12.87 10.70
N GLY A 165 8.77 -13.81 11.52
CA GLY A 165 8.86 -13.64 12.97
C GLY A 165 7.52 -13.50 13.69
N VAL A 166 6.42 -13.98 13.11
CA VAL A 166 5.11 -13.97 13.76
C VAL A 166 5.12 -15.00 14.90
N GLU A 167 4.76 -14.56 16.09
CA GLU A 167 4.64 -15.42 17.27
C GLU A 167 3.43 -16.36 17.13
N PRO A 168 3.42 -17.52 17.85
CA PRO A 168 2.25 -18.37 17.92
C PRO A 168 1.03 -17.61 18.46
N GLY A 169 -0.13 -17.81 17.82
CA GLY A 169 -1.34 -17.08 18.19
C GLY A 169 -2.45 -17.15 17.15
N ALA A 170 -3.55 -16.51 17.47
CA ALA A 170 -4.70 -16.35 16.58
C ALA A 170 -4.71 -14.92 16.03
N TYR A 171 -4.82 -14.82 14.71
CA TYR A 171 -4.76 -13.57 13.97
C TYR A 171 -5.86 -13.50 12.92
N ASN A 172 -6.12 -12.30 12.41
CA ASN A 172 -6.93 -12.09 11.21
C ASN A 172 -6.02 -11.54 10.10
N LEU A 173 -6.10 -12.14 8.94
CA LEU A 173 -5.42 -11.68 7.74
C LEU A 173 -6.36 -10.78 6.95
N HIS A 174 -5.87 -9.61 6.59
CA HIS A 174 -6.58 -8.63 5.79
C HIS A 174 -5.78 -8.29 4.53
N VAL A 175 -6.49 -8.00 3.44
CA VAL A 175 -5.90 -7.58 2.16
C VAL A 175 -6.53 -6.25 1.74
N TYR A 176 -5.71 -5.21 1.67
CA TYR A 176 -6.15 -3.86 1.30
C TYR A 176 -5.63 -3.46 -0.07
N GLN A 177 -6.46 -2.72 -0.81
CA GLN A 177 -6.04 -1.96 -1.98
C GLN A 177 -6.71 -0.58 -1.94
N GLY A 178 -5.91 0.47 -1.94
CA GLY A 178 -6.43 1.81 -1.80
C GLY A 178 -7.23 1.98 -0.52
N ALA A 179 -8.48 2.42 -0.63
CA ALA A 179 -9.38 2.62 0.51
C ALA A 179 -10.03 1.32 1.02
N ASN A 180 -9.99 0.23 0.25
CA ASN A 180 -10.86 -0.91 0.45
C ASN A 180 -10.11 -2.15 0.93
N GLU A 181 -10.79 -2.95 1.74
CA GLU A 181 -10.45 -4.35 1.95
C GLU A 181 -11.03 -5.16 0.78
N ILE A 182 -10.15 -5.85 0.04
CA ILE A 182 -10.47 -6.49 -1.26
C ILE A 182 -10.60 -8.02 -1.18
N ALA A 183 -10.55 -8.56 0.02
CA ALA A 183 -10.86 -9.96 0.31
C ALA A 183 -11.48 -10.04 1.72
N PRO A 184 -12.38 -10.99 1.97
CA PRO A 184 -12.89 -11.23 3.32
C PRO A 184 -11.74 -11.52 4.29
N ALA A 185 -11.81 -10.94 5.49
CA ALA A 185 -10.84 -11.22 6.54
C ALA A 185 -10.78 -12.73 6.83
N GLN A 186 -9.59 -13.29 6.90
CA GLN A 186 -9.35 -14.70 7.11
C GLN A 186 -8.72 -14.96 8.47
N ALA A 187 -9.35 -15.80 9.31
CA ALA A 187 -8.74 -16.24 10.55
C ALA A 187 -7.53 -17.14 10.29
N VAL A 188 -6.41 -16.83 10.95
CA VAL A 188 -5.13 -17.53 10.83
C VAL A 188 -4.64 -17.93 12.20
N SER A 189 -4.37 -19.22 12.42
CA SER A 189 -3.78 -19.72 13.65
C SER A 189 -2.34 -20.14 13.40
N VAL A 190 -1.39 -19.45 14.04
CA VAL A 190 0.04 -19.75 13.97
C VAL A 190 0.41 -20.64 15.15
N GLY A 191 0.87 -21.85 14.86
CA GLY A 191 1.34 -22.80 15.85
C GLY A 191 2.82 -22.64 16.21
N ASP A 192 3.30 -23.45 17.16
CA ASP A 192 4.68 -23.43 17.66
C ASP A 192 5.73 -23.77 16.60
N ASN A 193 5.37 -24.51 15.56
CA ASN A 193 6.28 -24.88 14.47
C ASN A 193 6.71 -23.70 13.58
N ARG A 194 6.11 -22.52 13.77
CA ARG A 194 6.45 -21.24 13.11
C ARG A 194 6.46 -21.26 11.57
N GLU A 195 5.98 -22.31 10.94
CA GLU A 195 5.78 -22.37 9.48
C GLU A 195 4.31 -22.69 9.20
N LEU A 196 3.68 -21.77 8.47
CA LEU A 196 2.30 -21.91 8.04
C LEU A 196 2.18 -21.46 6.60
N THR A 197 1.54 -22.28 5.78
CA THR A 197 1.12 -21.89 4.43
C THR A 197 -0.38 -21.68 4.41
N ILE A 198 -0.77 -20.47 4.05
CA ILE A 198 -2.17 -20.07 3.88
C ILE A 198 -2.64 -20.47 2.48
N ALA A 199 -3.87 -20.96 2.39
CA ALA A 199 -4.48 -21.23 1.09
C ALA A 199 -4.50 -19.96 0.20
N PRO A 200 -4.38 -20.09 -1.12
CA PRO A 200 -4.43 -18.94 -2.01
C PRO A 200 -5.70 -18.11 -1.82
N ILE A 201 -5.53 -16.81 -1.74
CA ILE A 201 -6.63 -15.84 -1.58
C ILE A 201 -6.98 -15.28 -2.95
N ALA A 202 -8.18 -15.56 -3.43
CA ALA A 202 -8.68 -14.97 -4.66
C ALA A 202 -9.20 -13.55 -4.38
N LEU A 203 -8.64 -12.56 -5.07
CA LEU A 203 -9.12 -11.18 -4.98
C LEU A 203 -10.43 -11.03 -5.75
N GLN A 204 -11.36 -10.30 -5.15
CA GLN A 204 -12.67 -10.01 -5.72
C GLN A 204 -12.75 -8.53 -6.11
N ARG A 205 -13.49 -8.26 -7.20
CA ARG A 205 -13.78 -6.87 -7.61
C ARG A 205 -14.80 -6.21 -6.70
#